data_1c4a687e414c2b2f42132575bc7c6ed7
#
_entry.id   1c4a687e414c2b2f42132575bc7c6ed7
#
_cell.length_a   1.000
_cell.length_b   1.000
_cell.length_c   1.000
_cell.angle_alpha   90.00
_cell.angle_beta   90.00
_cell.angle_gamma   90.00
#
_symmetry.space_group_name_H-M   'P 1'
#
loop_
_entity.id
_entity.type
_entity.pdbx_description
1 polymer ?
#
loop_
_entity_poly.entity_id
_entity_poly.type
_entity_poly.pdbx_seq_one_letter_code
_entity_poly.pdbx_strand_id
1 'polypeptide(L)'
;MLLTGQATDAWTAYRTGAVLDRLAPRARRTSHRADLWAELAELPPTARRGEVDDAHAPLLRGEPPVEPDAGVELVLFSARRPFHPERLHDALDVLLDGVVRSRGRVWVATQPDVALWLESAGGGLRVGHAGPWLASADGEVWGSVDAERAAIAAARWHHRYGDRHQELVVLTHRASAGEITTALREALLTEDELALGPAGWRRFDDPFGSWHTEPCEDGAPERDAGVETTKGLDEQ
;
A
#
# COMPACT_ATOMS: atom_id res chain seq x y z
N MET A 1 19.55 -6.95 0.17
CA MET A 1 20.08 -7.99 1.06
C MET A 1 19.40 -7.89 2.40
N LEU A 2 19.08 -9.02 3.03
CA LEU A 2 18.44 -9.11 4.34
C LEU A 2 19.36 -9.81 5.32
N LEU A 3 19.57 -9.22 6.49
CA LEU A 3 20.23 -9.87 7.61
C LEU A 3 19.15 -10.47 8.51
N THR A 4 19.13 -11.78 8.67
CA THR A 4 18.21 -12.48 9.57
C THR A 4 18.88 -12.79 10.88
N GLY A 5 18.18 -12.53 12.00
CA GLY A 5 18.61 -13.01 13.31
C GLY A 5 18.56 -14.55 13.39
N GLN A 6 19.21 -15.12 14.39
CA GLN A 6 19.07 -16.53 14.67
C GLN A 6 17.66 -16.81 15.21
N ALA A 7 16.94 -17.72 14.57
CA ALA A 7 15.67 -18.19 15.07
C ALA A 7 15.87 -19.08 16.30
N THR A 8 14.88 -19.11 17.18
CA THR A 8 14.90 -19.91 18.41
C THR A 8 14.86 -21.42 18.14
N ASP A 9 14.27 -21.80 17.01
CA ASP A 9 14.12 -23.19 16.59
C ASP A 9 13.98 -23.29 15.05
N ALA A 10 14.10 -24.50 14.53
CA ALA A 10 14.09 -24.79 13.10
C ALA A 10 12.74 -24.44 12.43
N TRP A 11 11.61 -24.59 13.14
CA TRP A 11 10.30 -24.27 12.61
C TRP A 11 10.12 -22.76 12.44
N THR A 12 10.53 -21.98 13.44
CA THR A 12 10.53 -20.52 13.36
C THR A 12 11.46 -20.01 12.25
N ALA A 13 12.63 -20.65 12.06
CA ALA A 13 13.53 -20.33 10.97
C ALA A 13 12.87 -20.57 9.60
N TYR A 14 12.26 -21.73 9.42
CA TYR A 14 11.58 -22.11 8.18
C TYR A 14 10.43 -21.14 7.85
N ARG A 15 9.56 -20.88 8.81
CA ARG A 15 8.44 -19.95 8.65
C ARG A 15 8.89 -18.51 8.38
N THR A 16 9.91 -18.05 9.07
CA THR A 16 10.52 -16.73 8.77
C THR A 16 11.04 -16.70 7.34
N GLY A 17 11.64 -17.79 6.88
CA GLY A 17 12.02 -17.97 5.49
C GLY A 17 10.83 -17.79 4.55
N ALA A 18 9.73 -18.50 4.79
CA ALA A 18 8.52 -18.43 3.96
C ALA A 18 7.92 -17.01 3.89
N VAL A 19 7.94 -16.25 4.99
CA VAL A 19 7.54 -14.84 5.00
C VAL A 19 8.47 -13.99 4.14
N LEU A 20 9.78 -14.14 4.31
CA LEU A 20 10.78 -13.36 3.58
C LEU A 20 10.80 -13.66 2.08
N ASP A 21 10.51 -14.92 1.68
CA ASP A 21 10.37 -15.29 0.27
C ASP A 21 9.23 -14.54 -0.43
N ARG A 22 8.20 -14.18 0.32
CA ARG A 22 7.04 -13.42 -0.19
C ARG A 22 7.23 -11.91 -0.11
N LEU A 23 7.91 -11.42 0.92
CA LEU A 23 8.17 -9.99 1.08
C LEU A 23 9.29 -9.48 0.17
N ALA A 24 10.33 -10.29 0.00
CA ALA A 24 11.52 -9.90 -0.74
C ALA A 24 12.15 -11.09 -1.47
N PRO A 25 11.47 -11.66 -2.49
CA PRO A 25 11.85 -12.91 -3.15
C PRO A 25 13.23 -12.87 -3.81
N ARG A 26 13.69 -11.69 -4.20
CA ARG A 26 15.02 -11.51 -4.84
C ARG A 26 16.11 -11.09 -3.86
N ALA A 27 15.79 -10.93 -2.57
CA ALA A 27 16.78 -10.50 -1.61
C ALA A 27 17.69 -11.68 -1.21
N ARG A 28 18.99 -11.48 -1.30
CA ARG A 28 19.95 -12.39 -0.70
C ARG A 28 19.80 -12.35 0.82
N ARG A 29 19.89 -13.50 1.47
CA ARG A 29 19.77 -13.62 2.93
C ARG A 29 21.08 -14.10 3.50
N THR A 30 21.47 -13.53 4.63
CA THR A 30 22.61 -14.00 5.43
C THR A 30 22.24 -13.95 6.90
N SER A 31 22.68 -14.92 7.66
CA SER A 31 22.52 -14.98 9.12
C SER A 31 23.80 -14.57 9.87
N HIS A 32 24.92 -14.43 9.19
CA HIS A 32 26.20 -14.10 9.78
C HIS A 32 26.67 -12.70 9.41
N ARG A 33 27.02 -11.90 10.42
CA ARG A 33 27.60 -10.57 10.20
C ARG A 33 28.93 -10.59 9.46
N ALA A 34 29.71 -11.66 9.63
CA ALA A 34 31.00 -11.81 8.96
C ALA A 34 30.83 -11.95 7.44
N ASP A 35 29.78 -12.62 6.99
CA ASP A 35 29.50 -12.86 5.58
C ASP A 35 28.92 -11.60 4.89
N LEU A 36 28.38 -10.67 5.69
CA LEU A 36 27.74 -9.45 5.20
C LEU A 36 28.67 -8.61 4.31
N TRP A 37 29.92 -8.46 4.72
CA TRP A 37 30.88 -7.65 3.97
C TRP A 37 31.32 -8.31 2.66
N ALA A 38 31.48 -9.63 2.69
CA ALA A 38 31.78 -10.41 1.49
C ALA A 38 30.62 -10.33 0.48
N GLU A 39 29.40 -10.53 0.94
CA GLU A 39 28.18 -10.43 0.13
C GLU A 39 27.96 -9.03 -0.43
N LEU A 40 28.26 -7.99 0.35
CA LEU A 40 28.16 -6.60 -0.11
C LEU A 40 29.21 -6.26 -1.19
N ALA A 41 30.40 -6.82 -1.06
CA ALA A 41 31.47 -6.64 -2.03
C ALA A 41 31.17 -7.29 -3.39
N GLU A 42 30.37 -8.35 -3.40
CA GLU A 42 29.93 -9.06 -4.60
C GLU A 42 28.75 -8.36 -5.33
N LEU A 43 28.11 -7.36 -4.69
CA LEU A 43 27.01 -6.66 -5.33
C LEU A 43 27.53 -5.80 -6.49
N PRO A 44 26.96 -5.99 -7.71
CA PRO A 44 27.36 -5.17 -8.84
C PRO A 44 27.05 -3.68 -8.58
N PRO A 45 27.86 -2.74 -9.13
CA PRO A 45 27.62 -1.30 -8.99
C PRO A 45 26.24 -0.86 -9.49
N THR A 46 25.68 -1.62 -10.43
CA THR A 46 24.35 -1.41 -11.03
C THR A 46 23.21 -2.03 -10.24
N ALA A 47 23.48 -2.70 -9.09
CA ALA A 47 22.43 -3.26 -8.26
C ALA A 47 21.48 -2.15 -7.79
N ARG A 48 20.19 -2.37 -8.00
CA ARG A 48 19.14 -1.45 -7.50
C ARG A 48 19.18 -1.42 -5.98
N ARG A 49 19.28 -0.22 -5.42
CA ARG A 49 19.38 0.05 -3.99
C ARG A 49 18.11 0.74 -3.49
N GLY A 50 17.02 0.05 -3.56
CA GLY A 50 15.70 0.57 -3.25
C GLY A 50 14.89 0.80 -4.51
N GLU A 51 13.63 0.49 -4.42
CA GLU A 51 12.62 0.83 -5.44
C GLU A 51 11.73 1.89 -4.80
N VAL A 52 11.44 2.95 -5.53
CA VAL A 52 10.38 3.87 -5.14
C VAL A 52 9.07 3.09 -5.27
N ASP A 53 8.31 3.02 -4.18
CA ASP A 53 6.97 2.43 -4.22
C ASP A 53 6.07 3.37 -5.03
N ASP A 54 5.87 3.02 -6.29
CA ASP A 54 4.85 3.63 -7.11
C ASP A 54 3.51 2.92 -6.82
N ALA A 55 2.54 3.70 -6.38
CA ALA A 55 1.21 3.21 -6.07
C ALA A 55 0.47 2.59 -7.28
N HIS A 56 0.91 2.85 -8.50
CA HIS A 56 0.33 2.28 -9.72
C HIS A 56 1.14 1.12 -10.32
N ALA A 57 2.31 0.83 -9.79
CA ALA A 57 3.12 -0.31 -10.20
C ALA A 57 2.49 -1.67 -9.79
N PRO A 58 2.93 -2.77 -10.39
CA PRO A 58 2.51 -4.12 -9.98
C PRO A 58 2.77 -4.37 -8.48
N LEU A 59 1.77 -4.90 -7.78
CA LEU A 59 1.86 -5.16 -6.34
C LEU A 59 2.80 -6.32 -6.01
N LEU A 60 2.82 -7.35 -6.88
CA LEU A 60 3.73 -8.47 -6.77
C LEU A 60 4.97 -8.21 -7.61
N ARG A 61 6.11 -8.10 -6.95
CA ARG A 61 7.41 -7.95 -7.62
C ARG A 61 8.29 -9.13 -7.33
N GLY A 62 9.05 -9.56 -8.35
CA GLY A 62 10.05 -10.60 -8.17
C GLY A 62 9.51 -12.02 -8.06
N GLU A 63 8.25 -12.26 -8.45
CA GLU A 63 7.63 -13.58 -8.53
C GLU A 63 7.65 -14.34 -7.19
N PRO A 64 7.02 -13.82 -6.13
CA PRO A 64 6.96 -14.51 -4.86
C PRO A 64 6.17 -15.82 -4.98
N PRO A 65 6.48 -16.83 -4.13
CA PRO A 65 5.67 -18.05 -4.06
C PRO A 65 4.23 -17.71 -3.68
N VAL A 66 3.25 -18.18 -4.45
CA VAL A 66 1.82 -17.96 -4.19
C VAL A 66 1.18 -19.11 -3.44
N GLU A 67 1.74 -20.32 -3.52
CA GLU A 67 1.24 -21.48 -2.80
C GLU A 67 1.45 -21.32 -1.29
N PRO A 68 0.48 -21.74 -0.45
CA PRO A 68 0.63 -21.71 1.00
C PRO A 68 1.83 -22.55 1.47
N ASP A 69 2.60 -22.02 2.43
CA ASP A 69 3.73 -22.71 3.00
C ASP A 69 3.97 -22.27 4.46
N ALA A 70 4.22 -23.21 5.36
CA ALA A 70 4.47 -22.96 6.78
C ALA A 70 3.39 -22.15 7.51
N GLY A 71 2.14 -22.22 7.05
CA GLY A 71 1.02 -21.37 7.53
C GLY A 71 1.12 -19.91 7.09
N VAL A 72 1.93 -19.63 6.07
CA VAL A 72 2.05 -18.34 5.42
C VAL A 72 1.35 -18.40 4.08
N GLU A 73 0.42 -17.47 3.84
CA GLU A 73 -0.39 -17.42 2.62
C GLU A 73 -0.40 -16.03 2.01
N LEU A 74 -0.57 -15.96 0.68
CA LEU A 74 -0.84 -14.73 -0.06
C LEU A 74 -2.30 -14.72 -0.51
N VAL A 75 -3.04 -13.69 -0.06
CA VAL A 75 -4.36 -13.37 -0.60
C VAL A 75 -4.16 -12.35 -1.72
N LEU A 76 -4.59 -12.71 -2.92
CA LEU A 76 -4.63 -11.85 -4.09
C LEU A 76 -6.08 -11.46 -4.35
N PHE A 77 -6.48 -10.28 -3.89
CA PHE A 77 -7.83 -9.80 -4.07
C PHE A 77 -7.90 -8.84 -5.26
N SER A 78 -8.82 -9.10 -6.18
CA SER A 78 -9.11 -8.21 -7.30
C SER A 78 -10.60 -8.16 -7.57
N ALA A 79 -11.14 -6.97 -7.79
CA ALA A 79 -12.53 -6.75 -8.15
C ALA A 79 -12.70 -5.50 -9.01
N ARG A 80 -13.81 -5.45 -9.78
CA ARG A 80 -14.16 -4.33 -10.66
C ARG A 80 -15.29 -3.45 -10.11
N ARG A 81 -15.79 -3.75 -8.92
CA ARG A 81 -16.80 -2.94 -8.24
C ARG A 81 -16.13 -2.03 -7.21
N PRO A 82 -16.65 -0.82 -6.98
CA PRO A 82 -16.19 0.00 -5.88
C PRO A 82 -16.56 -0.63 -4.53
N PHE A 83 -15.80 -0.32 -3.51
CA PHE A 83 -16.16 -0.61 -2.13
C PHE A 83 -17.21 0.39 -1.62
N HIS A 84 -18.13 -0.12 -0.80
CA HIS A 84 -18.93 0.72 0.09
C HIS A 84 -18.01 1.25 1.19
N PRO A 85 -17.98 2.57 1.46
CA PRO A 85 -16.98 3.13 2.39
C PRO A 85 -17.08 2.57 3.80
N GLU A 86 -18.27 2.52 4.41
CA GLU A 86 -18.44 1.99 5.76
C GLU A 86 -18.10 0.49 5.82
N ARG A 87 -18.58 -0.32 4.87
CA ARG A 87 -18.27 -1.76 4.86
C ARG A 87 -16.79 -2.04 4.63
N LEU A 88 -16.11 -1.21 3.83
CA LEU A 88 -14.66 -1.32 3.72
C LEU A 88 -13.98 -0.97 5.05
N HIS A 89 -14.43 0.09 5.72
CA HIS A 89 -13.90 0.49 7.02
C HIS A 89 -14.03 -0.65 8.04
N ASP A 90 -15.20 -1.27 8.14
CA ASP A 90 -15.44 -2.43 9.01
C ASP A 90 -14.58 -3.64 8.64
N ALA A 91 -14.34 -3.83 7.34
CA ALA A 91 -13.49 -4.91 6.85
C ALA A 91 -11.98 -4.68 7.10
N LEU A 92 -11.54 -3.48 7.51
CA LEU A 92 -10.13 -3.23 7.77
C LEU A 92 -9.59 -4.00 8.96
N ASP A 93 -10.43 -4.34 9.92
CA ASP A 93 -10.01 -5.08 11.12
C ASP A 93 -9.43 -6.46 10.79
N VAL A 94 -9.98 -7.13 9.75
CA VAL A 94 -9.43 -8.43 9.31
C VAL A 94 -8.06 -8.32 8.64
N LEU A 95 -7.61 -7.10 8.32
CA LEU A 95 -6.29 -6.84 7.74
C LEU A 95 -5.24 -6.46 8.81
N LEU A 96 -5.58 -6.54 10.08
CA LEU A 96 -4.68 -6.18 11.19
C LEU A 96 -4.19 -7.41 11.95
N ASP A 97 -5.10 -8.25 12.43
CA ASP A 97 -4.71 -9.41 13.25
C ASP A 97 -4.26 -10.60 12.39
N GLY A 98 -3.12 -11.14 12.70
CA GLY A 98 -2.55 -12.29 11.98
C GLY A 98 -2.06 -11.97 10.55
N VAL A 99 -2.11 -10.71 10.14
CA VAL A 99 -1.59 -10.22 8.86
C VAL A 99 -0.18 -9.67 9.05
N VAL A 100 0.75 -10.12 8.21
CA VAL A 100 2.13 -9.65 8.20
C VAL A 100 2.24 -8.31 7.49
N ARG A 101 1.60 -8.22 6.33
CA ARG A 101 1.52 -7.02 5.51
C ARG A 101 0.34 -7.10 4.56
N SER A 102 -0.36 -5.99 4.39
CA SER A 102 -1.26 -5.79 3.27
C SER A 102 -0.87 -4.55 2.50
N ARG A 103 -1.14 -4.52 1.20
CA ARG A 103 -1.01 -3.31 0.40
C ARG A 103 -1.82 -3.41 -0.88
N GLY A 104 -2.25 -2.26 -1.36
CA GLY A 104 -2.90 -2.20 -2.66
C GLY A 104 -3.69 -0.94 -2.91
N ARG A 105 -4.31 -0.92 -4.08
CA ARG A 105 -5.19 0.16 -4.53
C ARG A 105 -6.62 -0.20 -4.26
N VAL A 106 -7.35 0.76 -3.72
CA VAL A 106 -8.78 0.62 -3.50
C VAL A 106 -9.54 1.76 -4.15
N TRP A 107 -10.68 1.41 -4.69
CA TRP A 107 -11.65 2.33 -5.28
C TRP A 107 -12.89 2.36 -4.39
N VAL A 108 -13.12 3.49 -3.73
CA VAL A 108 -14.26 3.72 -2.84
C VAL A 108 -15.35 4.46 -3.60
N ALA A 109 -16.60 4.07 -3.39
CA ALA A 109 -17.74 4.58 -4.17
C ALA A 109 -17.96 6.08 -4.03
N THR A 110 -17.75 6.64 -2.84
CA THR A 110 -17.89 8.08 -2.54
C THR A 110 -16.82 8.93 -3.20
N GLN A 111 -15.68 8.34 -3.54
CA GLN A 111 -14.51 9.00 -4.13
C GLN A 111 -14.14 8.36 -5.49
N PRO A 112 -15.03 8.45 -6.51
CA PRO A 112 -14.87 7.68 -7.74
C PRO A 112 -13.69 8.14 -8.60
N ASP A 113 -13.13 9.30 -8.33
CA ASP A 113 -12.07 9.90 -9.13
C ASP A 113 -10.67 9.65 -8.57
N VAL A 114 -10.61 9.15 -7.34
CA VAL A 114 -9.36 8.96 -6.57
C VAL A 114 -9.07 7.49 -6.35
N ALA A 115 -7.83 7.09 -6.61
CA ALA A 115 -7.31 5.82 -6.15
C ALA A 115 -6.77 6.01 -4.72
N LEU A 116 -7.24 5.21 -3.77
CA LEU A 116 -6.67 5.18 -2.43
C LEU A 116 -5.63 4.05 -2.34
N TRP A 117 -4.56 4.30 -1.60
CA TRP A 117 -3.56 3.32 -1.24
C TRP A 117 -3.80 2.83 0.18
N LEU A 118 -4.00 1.54 0.32
CA LEU A 118 -4.15 0.88 1.59
C LEU A 118 -2.88 0.08 1.88
N GLU A 119 -2.32 0.27 3.05
CA GLU A 119 -1.14 -0.48 3.51
C GLU A 119 -1.25 -0.78 5.00
N SER A 120 -0.99 -2.04 5.37
CA SER A 120 -0.79 -2.42 6.76
C SER A 120 0.53 -3.14 6.95
N ALA A 121 1.16 -2.92 8.11
CA ALA A 121 2.35 -3.64 8.53
C ALA A 121 2.49 -3.57 10.05
N GLY A 122 2.80 -4.71 10.69
CA GLY A 122 3.08 -4.75 12.12
C GLY A 122 1.92 -4.28 13.02
N GLY A 123 0.67 -4.50 12.60
CA GLY A 123 -0.53 -4.08 13.34
C GLY A 123 -0.95 -2.63 13.14
N GLY A 124 -0.21 -1.86 12.34
CA GLY A 124 -0.62 -0.51 11.92
C GLY A 124 -1.26 -0.54 10.54
N LEU A 125 -2.25 0.33 10.31
CA LEU A 125 -2.92 0.51 9.02
C LEU A 125 -2.81 1.97 8.58
N ARG A 126 -2.56 2.16 7.30
CA ARG A 126 -2.54 3.47 6.66
C ARG A 126 -3.40 3.42 5.40
N VAL A 127 -4.27 4.42 5.26
CA VAL A 127 -4.94 4.73 4.00
C VAL A 127 -4.43 6.07 3.52
N GLY A 128 -4.04 6.16 2.27
CA GLY A 128 -3.45 7.36 1.69
C GLY A 128 -3.96 7.60 0.25
N HIS A 129 -3.61 8.74 -0.31
CA HIS A 129 -3.92 9.09 -1.68
C HIS A 129 -2.90 8.46 -2.64
N ALA A 130 -3.38 7.77 -3.68
CA ALA A 130 -2.56 7.15 -4.73
C ALA A 130 -2.62 7.90 -6.07
N GLY A 131 -3.23 9.08 -6.07
CA GLY A 131 -3.46 9.86 -7.29
C GLY A 131 -4.82 9.60 -7.93
N PRO A 132 -5.15 10.31 -9.01
CA PRO A 132 -6.39 10.10 -9.74
C PRO A 132 -6.36 8.80 -10.55
N TRP A 133 -7.55 8.20 -10.72
CA TRP A 133 -7.73 7.20 -11.77
C TRP A 133 -7.61 7.88 -13.13
N LEU A 134 -6.98 7.22 -14.12
CA LEU A 134 -6.84 7.79 -15.46
C LEU A 134 -8.18 7.96 -16.17
N ALA A 135 -9.17 7.17 -15.78
CA ALA A 135 -10.55 7.34 -16.27
C ALA A 135 -11.23 8.63 -15.80
N SER A 136 -10.69 9.31 -14.78
CA SER A 136 -11.16 10.63 -14.31
C SER A 136 -10.20 11.75 -14.65
N ALA A 137 -9.03 11.41 -15.18
CA ALA A 137 -7.97 12.35 -15.47
C ALA A 137 -8.30 13.20 -16.70
N ASP A 138 -7.93 14.47 -16.66
CA ASP A 138 -7.98 15.37 -17.81
C ASP A 138 -6.81 15.14 -18.78
N GLY A 139 -6.76 15.90 -19.86
CA GLY A 139 -5.72 15.77 -20.88
C GLY A 139 -4.33 16.17 -20.37
N GLU A 140 -4.23 17.03 -19.37
CA GLU A 140 -2.95 17.46 -18.78
C GLU A 140 -2.35 16.33 -17.95
N VAL A 141 -3.15 15.70 -17.09
CA VAL A 141 -2.76 14.53 -16.30
C VAL A 141 -2.36 13.38 -17.23
N TRP A 142 -3.14 13.10 -18.27
CA TRP A 142 -2.81 12.09 -19.28
C TRP A 142 -1.46 12.37 -19.95
N GLY A 143 -1.15 13.63 -20.25
CA GLY A 143 0.12 14.03 -20.87
C GLY A 143 1.34 13.90 -19.94
N SER A 144 1.13 13.89 -18.63
CA SER A 144 2.18 13.78 -17.61
C SER A 144 2.43 12.36 -17.12
N VAL A 145 1.55 11.41 -17.45
CA VAL A 145 1.67 10.01 -17.02
C VAL A 145 2.80 9.32 -17.77
N ASP A 146 3.64 8.58 -17.04
CA ASP A 146 4.68 7.78 -17.66
C ASP A 146 4.11 6.65 -18.52
N ALA A 147 4.92 6.19 -19.47
CA ALA A 147 4.48 5.20 -20.46
C ALA A 147 4.12 3.83 -19.84
N GLU A 148 4.76 3.44 -18.74
CA GLU A 148 4.49 2.19 -18.05
C GLU A 148 3.11 2.23 -17.39
N ARG A 149 2.80 3.30 -16.65
CA ARG A 149 1.48 3.50 -16.04
C ARG A 149 0.38 3.56 -17.10
N ALA A 150 0.59 4.29 -18.19
CA ALA A 150 -0.37 4.36 -19.30
C ALA A 150 -0.62 2.99 -19.93
N ALA A 151 0.43 2.19 -20.16
CA ALA A 151 0.32 0.84 -20.69
C ALA A 151 -0.43 -0.11 -19.74
N ILE A 152 -0.15 -0.06 -18.45
CA ILE A 152 -0.85 -0.87 -17.43
C ILE A 152 -2.34 -0.50 -17.40
N ALA A 153 -2.66 0.80 -17.39
CA ALA A 153 -4.05 1.26 -17.41
C ALA A 153 -4.79 0.82 -18.68
N ALA A 154 -4.14 0.94 -19.84
CA ALA A 154 -4.71 0.50 -21.10
C ALA A 154 -4.98 -1.01 -21.14
N ALA A 155 -4.04 -1.82 -20.63
CA ALA A 155 -4.19 -3.29 -20.57
C ALA A 155 -5.32 -3.73 -19.65
N ARG A 156 -5.67 -2.93 -18.62
CA ARG A 156 -6.72 -3.20 -17.64
C ARG A 156 -8.02 -2.45 -17.89
N TRP A 157 -8.09 -1.66 -18.98
CA TRP A 157 -9.22 -0.77 -19.25
C TRP A 157 -10.53 -1.51 -19.39
N HIS A 158 -11.51 -1.10 -18.61
CA HIS A 158 -12.87 -1.61 -18.67
C HIS A 158 -13.81 -0.57 -19.28
N HIS A 159 -14.68 -1.00 -20.20
CA HIS A 159 -15.57 -0.08 -20.96
C HIS A 159 -16.45 0.81 -20.07
N ARG A 160 -16.85 0.36 -18.88
CA ARG A 160 -17.71 1.10 -17.94
C ARG A 160 -16.92 1.87 -16.88
N TYR A 161 -15.77 1.33 -16.43
CA TYR A 161 -15.06 1.84 -15.26
C TYR A 161 -13.67 2.42 -15.56
N GLY A 162 -13.20 2.30 -16.79
CA GLY A 162 -11.84 2.69 -17.14
C GLY A 162 -10.81 1.80 -16.45
N ASP A 163 -9.78 2.40 -15.90
CA ASP A 163 -8.71 1.74 -15.13
C ASP A 163 -9.06 1.50 -13.67
N ARG A 164 -10.26 1.93 -13.20
CA ARG A 164 -10.70 1.74 -11.81
C ARG A 164 -10.87 0.26 -11.48
N HIS A 165 -10.22 -0.17 -10.40
CA HIS A 165 -10.32 -1.53 -9.89
C HIS A 165 -9.83 -1.63 -8.44
N GLN A 166 -10.19 -2.72 -7.78
CA GLN A 166 -9.61 -3.15 -6.53
C GLN A 166 -8.42 -4.06 -6.82
N GLU A 167 -7.31 -3.84 -6.17
CA GLU A 167 -6.17 -4.75 -6.20
C GLU A 167 -5.44 -4.69 -4.87
N LEU A 168 -5.55 -5.76 -4.08
CA LEU A 168 -4.93 -5.89 -2.77
C LEU A 168 -4.13 -7.18 -2.71
N VAL A 169 -2.94 -7.10 -2.14
CA VAL A 169 -2.10 -8.25 -1.79
C VAL A 169 -1.97 -8.27 -0.27
N VAL A 170 -2.38 -9.38 0.34
CA VAL A 170 -2.31 -9.57 1.79
C VAL A 170 -1.45 -10.79 2.09
N LEU A 171 -0.38 -10.59 2.83
CA LEU A 171 0.48 -11.66 3.35
C LEU A 171 0.01 -12.00 4.76
N THR A 172 -0.50 -13.20 4.94
CA THR A 172 -0.99 -13.69 6.23
C THR A 172 -0.06 -14.73 6.81
N HIS A 173 -0.12 -14.88 8.14
CA HIS A 173 0.55 -15.94 8.86
C HIS A 173 -0.37 -16.63 9.87
N ARG A 174 -1.40 -15.96 10.35
CA ARG A 174 -2.39 -16.47 11.32
C ARG A 174 -3.82 -16.13 10.93
N ALA A 175 -4.00 -15.09 10.12
CA ALA A 175 -5.31 -14.73 9.62
C ALA A 175 -5.78 -15.73 8.55
N SER A 176 -7.06 -15.96 8.50
CA SER A 176 -7.70 -16.80 7.49
C SER A 176 -7.79 -16.09 6.15
N ALA A 177 -7.14 -16.61 5.12
CA ALA A 177 -7.24 -16.09 3.75
C ALA A 177 -8.70 -16.08 3.25
N GLY A 178 -9.50 -17.08 3.66
CA GLY A 178 -10.92 -17.16 3.33
C GLY A 178 -11.75 -16.06 3.98
N GLU A 179 -11.54 -15.77 5.26
CA GLU A 179 -12.24 -14.70 5.98
C GLU A 179 -11.90 -13.34 5.39
N ILE A 180 -10.63 -13.07 5.12
CA ILE A 180 -10.19 -11.83 4.46
C ILE A 180 -10.88 -11.67 3.10
N THR A 181 -10.87 -12.73 2.28
CA THR A 181 -11.48 -12.67 0.95
C THR A 181 -12.98 -12.44 1.03
N THR A 182 -13.66 -13.05 2.00
CA THR A 182 -15.09 -12.90 2.23
C THR A 182 -15.44 -11.49 2.68
N ALA A 183 -14.76 -10.97 3.70
CA ALA A 183 -14.96 -9.60 4.19
C ALA A 183 -14.75 -8.55 3.09
N LEU A 184 -13.70 -8.69 2.30
CA LEU A 184 -13.45 -7.77 1.18
C LEU A 184 -14.52 -7.89 0.08
N ARG A 185 -15.07 -9.08 -0.18
CA ARG A 185 -16.17 -9.24 -1.15
C ARG A 185 -17.48 -8.65 -0.65
N GLU A 186 -17.79 -8.83 0.62
CA GLU A 186 -18.99 -8.26 1.26
C GLU A 186 -18.93 -6.74 1.35
N ALA A 187 -17.72 -6.16 1.41
CA ALA A 187 -17.53 -4.73 1.37
C ALA A 187 -17.76 -4.09 -0.01
N LEU A 188 -17.81 -4.86 -1.11
CA LEU A 188 -18.12 -4.34 -2.44
C LEU A 188 -19.58 -3.90 -2.53
N LEU A 189 -19.88 -2.88 -3.37
CA LEU A 189 -21.25 -2.49 -3.64
C LEU A 189 -22.09 -3.68 -4.14
N THR A 190 -23.33 -3.77 -3.64
CA THR A 190 -24.36 -4.67 -4.18
C THR A 190 -24.83 -4.21 -5.56
N GLU A 191 -25.62 -5.03 -6.27
CA GLU A 191 -26.18 -4.65 -7.57
C GLU A 191 -27.10 -3.42 -7.45
N ASP A 192 -27.91 -3.36 -6.39
CA ASP A 192 -28.86 -2.25 -6.17
C ASP A 192 -28.11 -0.95 -5.88
N GLU A 193 -27.07 -1.00 -5.04
CA GLU A 193 -26.20 0.16 -4.77
C GLU A 193 -25.43 0.57 -6.02
N LEU A 194 -24.97 -0.39 -6.81
CA LEU A 194 -24.27 -0.12 -8.06
C LEU A 194 -25.19 0.60 -9.08
N ALA A 195 -26.48 0.28 -9.08
CA ALA A 195 -27.49 0.91 -9.92
C ALA A 195 -27.76 2.37 -9.58
N LEU A 196 -27.43 2.83 -8.35
CA LEU A 196 -27.57 4.25 -7.96
C LEU A 196 -26.62 5.17 -8.74
N GLY A 197 -25.52 4.61 -9.25
CA GLY A 197 -24.50 5.36 -9.98
C GLY A 197 -23.71 6.37 -9.12
N PRO A 198 -22.71 7.06 -9.69
CA PRO A 198 -21.81 7.92 -8.93
C PRO A 198 -22.50 9.04 -8.13
N ALA A 199 -23.64 9.57 -8.63
CA ALA A 199 -24.40 10.59 -7.91
C ALA A 199 -25.09 10.05 -6.66
N GLY A 200 -25.52 8.78 -6.69
CA GLY A 200 -26.08 8.09 -5.52
C GLY A 200 -25.00 7.68 -4.54
N TRP A 201 -23.87 7.19 -5.04
CA TRP A 201 -22.76 6.72 -4.19
C TRP A 201 -22.16 7.84 -3.31
N ARG A 202 -22.11 9.08 -3.79
CA ARG A 202 -21.62 10.22 -3.01
C ARG A 202 -22.46 10.56 -1.77
N ARG A 203 -23.60 9.88 -1.58
CA ARG A 203 -24.46 10.06 -0.40
C ARG A 203 -24.19 9.07 0.72
N PHE A 204 -23.34 8.06 0.48
CA PHE A 204 -22.91 7.15 1.54
C PHE A 204 -22.07 7.91 2.56
N ASP A 205 -22.17 7.54 3.81
CA ASP A 205 -21.25 8.02 4.83
C ASP A 205 -19.83 7.47 4.55
N ASP A 206 -18.85 8.39 4.59
CA ASP A 206 -17.46 8.05 4.23
C ASP A 206 -16.50 8.29 5.41
N PRO A 207 -16.13 7.23 6.13
CA PRO A 207 -15.18 7.33 7.24
C PRO A 207 -13.75 7.65 6.81
N PHE A 208 -13.42 7.54 5.51
CA PHE A 208 -12.09 7.89 4.99
C PHE A 208 -11.92 9.38 4.73
N GLY A 209 -13.01 10.15 4.77
CA GLY A 209 -13.02 11.59 4.52
C GLY A 209 -12.79 11.98 3.06
N SER A 210 -12.75 13.27 2.79
CA SER A 210 -12.45 13.80 1.46
C SER A 210 -10.95 14.08 1.33
N TRP A 211 -10.34 13.59 0.25
CA TRP A 211 -8.96 13.88 -0.09
C TRP A 211 -8.91 15.12 -0.98
N HIS A 212 -8.18 16.15 -0.51
CA HIS A 212 -7.94 17.34 -1.32
C HIS A 212 -6.74 17.08 -2.25
N THR A 213 -6.86 17.50 -3.50
CA THR A 213 -5.79 17.43 -4.50
C THR A 213 -4.78 18.57 -4.35
N GLU A 214 -5.09 19.57 -3.52
CA GLU A 214 -4.15 20.65 -3.24
C GLU A 214 -3.05 20.15 -2.30
N PRO A 215 -1.76 20.45 -2.61
CA PRO A 215 -0.67 20.17 -1.67
C PRO A 215 -0.97 20.92 -0.36
N CYS A 216 -0.92 20.24 0.77
CA CYS A 216 -0.85 20.94 2.04
C CYS A 216 0.36 21.85 1.96
N GLU A 217 0.18 23.16 2.09
CA GLU A 217 1.29 24.07 2.35
C GLU A 217 1.97 23.56 3.63
N ASP A 218 3.13 22.96 3.49
CA ASP A 218 3.96 22.58 4.61
C ASP A 218 4.19 23.85 5.42
N GLY A 219 3.59 23.92 6.60
CA GLY A 219 3.77 25.03 7.51
C GLY A 219 5.26 25.26 7.71
N ALA A 220 5.76 26.35 7.17
CA ALA A 220 7.13 26.78 7.39
C ALA A 220 7.36 26.82 8.90
N PRO A 221 8.47 26.27 9.43
CA PRO A 221 8.75 26.36 10.85
C PRO A 221 8.82 27.83 11.22
N GLU A 222 7.97 28.27 12.15
CA GLU A 222 8.06 29.59 12.76
C GLU A 222 9.49 29.79 13.25
N ARG A 223 10.19 30.72 12.62
CA ARG A 223 11.50 31.16 13.10
C ARG A 223 11.25 31.88 14.41
N ASP A 224 11.68 31.25 15.46
CA ASP A 224 11.74 31.79 16.80
C ASP A 224 12.38 33.18 16.75
N ALA A 225 11.57 34.21 17.04
CA ALA A 225 12.02 35.58 17.10
C ALA A 225 12.93 35.72 18.31
N GLY A 226 14.22 35.96 18.03
CA GLY A 226 15.25 36.09 19.02
C GLY A 226 14.88 37.04 20.13
N VAL A 227 15.04 36.57 21.34
CA VAL A 227 15.04 37.40 22.57
C VAL A 227 16.31 38.23 22.53
N GLU A 228 16.17 39.54 22.27
CA GLU A 228 17.21 40.53 22.53
C GLU A 228 17.41 40.66 24.05
N THR A 229 18.52 40.11 24.50
CA THR A 229 18.99 40.37 25.86
C THR A 229 19.79 41.67 25.85
N THR A 230 19.14 42.75 26.21
CA THR A 230 19.81 44.03 26.52
C THR A 230 20.63 43.88 27.81
N LYS A 231 21.93 43.88 27.66
CA LYS A 231 22.91 43.94 28.74
C LYS A 231 23.13 45.40 29.07
N GLY A 232 22.46 45.89 30.16
CA GLY A 232 22.80 47.19 30.75
C GLY A 232 24.13 47.08 31.45
N LEU A 233 25.07 47.92 31.01
CA LEU A 233 26.24 48.34 31.75
C LEU A 233 25.78 49.43 32.70
N ASP A 234 26.05 49.29 34.00
CA ASP A 234 26.21 50.42 34.91
C ASP A 234 27.44 50.18 35.77
N GLU A 235 28.29 51.20 35.69
CA GLU A 235 29.46 51.41 36.55
C GLU A 235 29.05 51.73 37.96
N GLN A 236 29.75 51.22 38.92
CA GLN A 236 30.54 51.94 39.96
C GLN A 236 31.26 50.94 40.88
#